data_c88780e4c0a75c18f0614796f8b93c5a
#
_entry.id   c88780e4c0a75c18f0614796f8b93c5a
#
_cell.length_a   1.000
_cell.length_b   1.000
_cell.length_c   1.000
_cell.angle_alpha   90.00
_cell.angle_beta   90.00
_cell.angle_gamma   90.00
#
_symmetry.space_group_name_H-M   'P 1'
#
loop_
_entity.id
_entity.type
_entity.pdbx_description
1 polymer ?
#
loop_
_entity_poly.entity_id
_entity_poly.type
_entity_poly.pdbx_seq_one_letter_code
_entity_poly.pdbx_strand_id
1 'polypeptide(L)'
;MITRNIFVRDTVRMMMKSDVKRLATIFATTVGMLALAGCGGGDLIAEATAKADGACECDNFECTTDFIGWFNEVSITRESDLEALGETGYSAYLEQSLRAADCQDALR
;
A
#
# COMPACT_ATOMS: atom_id res chain seq x y z
N MET A 1 17.30 32.35 20.71
CA MET A 1 16.95 31.68 19.43
C MET A 1 16.67 30.21 19.59
N ILE A 2 17.54 29.48 20.27
CA ILE A 2 17.36 28.06 20.49
C ILE A 2 16.08 27.78 21.28
N THR A 3 15.85 28.59 22.30
CA THR A 3 14.66 28.46 23.16
C THR A 3 13.38 28.72 22.35
N ARG A 4 13.44 29.66 21.42
CA ARG A 4 12.32 29.98 20.55
C ARG A 4 11.96 28.80 19.63
N ASN A 5 12.97 28.15 19.08
CA ASN A 5 12.76 26.99 18.23
C ASN A 5 12.14 25.83 18.97
N ILE A 6 12.58 25.60 20.20
CA ILE A 6 12.02 24.55 21.05
C ILE A 6 10.57 24.84 21.36
N PHE A 7 10.24 26.08 21.65
CA PHE A 7 8.88 26.49 21.96
C PHE A 7 7.96 26.30 20.75
N VAL A 8 8.42 26.68 19.57
CA VAL A 8 7.66 26.49 18.33
C VAL A 8 7.44 25.02 18.07
N ARG A 9 8.44 24.20 18.30
CA ARG A 9 8.31 22.76 18.12
C ARG A 9 7.25 22.17 19.04
N ASP A 10 7.23 22.57 20.29
CA ASP A 10 6.24 22.07 21.23
C ASP A 10 4.82 22.50 20.86
N THR A 11 4.67 23.73 20.43
CA THR A 11 3.38 24.25 19.97
C THR A 11 2.91 23.48 18.74
N VAL A 12 3.81 23.27 17.79
CA VAL A 12 3.50 22.51 16.58
C VAL A 12 3.18 21.05 16.93
N ARG A 13 3.88 20.49 17.88
CA ARG A 13 3.61 19.12 18.32
C ARG A 13 2.23 18.99 18.95
N MET A 14 1.83 19.94 19.77
CA MET A 14 0.51 19.94 20.37
C MET A 14 -0.59 20.09 19.34
N MET A 15 -0.39 20.98 18.37
CA MET A 15 -1.30 21.15 17.26
C MET A 15 -1.39 19.91 16.42
N MET A 16 -0.26 19.26 16.16
CA MET A 16 -0.23 18.03 15.38
C MET A 16 -1.01 16.91 16.04
N LYS A 17 -0.95 16.79 17.35
CA LYS A 17 -1.71 15.75 18.06
C LYS A 17 -3.22 15.92 17.89
N SER A 18 -3.69 17.13 17.96
CA SER A 18 -5.12 17.42 17.75
C SER A 18 -5.51 17.26 16.28
N ASP A 19 -4.68 17.77 15.41
CA ASP A 19 -4.95 17.75 13.97
C ASP A 19 -4.85 16.36 13.39
N VAL A 20 -3.97 15.52 13.92
CA VAL A 20 -3.81 14.15 13.46
C VAL A 20 -5.09 13.36 13.68
N LYS A 21 -5.77 13.54 14.79
CA LYS A 21 -7.05 12.88 15.03
C LYS A 21 -8.12 13.33 14.04
N ARG A 22 -8.17 14.62 13.77
CA ARG A 22 -9.12 15.17 12.80
C ARG A 22 -8.76 14.76 11.38
N LEU A 23 -7.49 14.85 11.05
CA LEU A 23 -6.99 14.44 9.73
C LEU A 23 -7.23 12.96 9.48
N ALA A 24 -7.03 12.11 10.49
CA ALA A 24 -7.28 10.68 10.37
C ALA A 24 -8.74 10.41 10.02
N THR A 25 -9.66 11.13 10.66
CA THR A 25 -11.09 10.97 10.39
C THR A 25 -11.43 11.44 8.97
N ILE A 26 -10.89 12.58 8.57
CA ILE A 26 -11.09 13.12 7.23
C ILE A 26 -10.47 12.22 6.19
N PHE A 27 -9.27 11.71 6.46
CA PHE A 27 -8.59 10.79 5.56
C PHE A 27 -9.38 9.50 5.36
N ALA A 28 -9.91 8.94 6.43
CA ALA A 28 -10.71 7.72 6.33
C ALA A 28 -11.91 7.93 5.42
N THR A 29 -12.58 9.07 5.55
CA THR A 29 -13.72 9.40 4.72
C THR A 29 -13.30 9.59 3.26
N THR A 30 -12.20 10.33 3.05
CA THR A 30 -11.71 10.61 1.70
C THR A 30 -11.24 9.32 1.02
N VAL A 31 -10.52 8.48 1.73
CA VAL A 31 -10.06 7.19 1.21
C VAL A 31 -11.24 6.30 0.85
N GLY A 32 -12.29 6.31 1.67
CA GLY A 32 -13.50 5.58 1.38
C GLY A 32 -14.15 6.04 0.09
N MET A 33 -14.24 7.34 -0.12
CA MET A 33 -14.79 7.89 -1.36
C MET A 33 -13.93 7.57 -2.58
N LEU A 34 -12.61 7.66 -2.44
CA LEU A 34 -11.70 7.33 -3.52
C LEU A 34 -11.77 5.85 -3.89
N ALA A 35 -11.92 4.98 -2.90
CA ALA A 35 -12.07 3.55 -3.15
C ALA A 35 -13.34 3.26 -3.93
N LEU A 36 -14.43 3.96 -3.63
CA LEU A 36 -15.69 3.84 -4.36
C LEU A 36 -15.58 4.40 -5.77
N ALA A 37 -14.89 5.53 -5.93
CA ALA A 37 -14.69 6.16 -7.23
C ALA A 37 -13.74 5.37 -8.11
N GLY A 38 -12.75 4.68 -7.50
CA GLY A 38 -11.76 3.89 -8.20
C GLY A 38 -12.18 2.44 -8.42
N CYS A 39 -13.45 2.20 -8.63
CA CYS A 39 -14.02 0.87 -8.79
C CYS A 39 -13.27 0.04 -9.84
N GLY A 40 -12.65 -1.06 -9.43
CA GLY A 40 -11.90 -1.97 -10.30
C GLY A 40 -10.38 -1.81 -10.19
N GLY A 41 -9.85 -0.65 -10.58
CA GLY A 41 -8.41 -0.42 -10.60
C GLY A 41 -7.80 -0.28 -9.21
N GLY A 42 -8.43 0.53 -8.35
CA GLY A 42 -7.95 0.76 -6.99
C GLY A 42 -7.97 -0.51 -6.13
N ASP A 43 -8.98 -1.34 -6.31
CA ASP A 43 -9.12 -2.58 -5.56
C ASP A 43 -8.00 -3.56 -5.88
N LEU A 44 -7.62 -3.68 -7.15
CA LEU A 44 -6.57 -4.60 -7.56
C LEU A 44 -5.21 -4.16 -7.00
N ILE A 45 -4.93 -2.86 -7.00
CA ILE A 45 -3.68 -2.33 -6.42
C ILE A 45 -3.68 -2.54 -4.90
N ALA A 46 -4.82 -2.32 -4.24
CA ALA A 46 -4.94 -2.55 -2.80
C ALA A 46 -4.71 -4.03 -2.45
N GLU A 47 -5.28 -4.95 -3.24
CA GLU A 47 -5.03 -6.38 -3.08
C GLU A 47 -3.56 -6.72 -3.30
N ALA A 48 -2.96 -6.17 -4.35
CA ALA A 48 -1.55 -6.42 -4.65
C ALA A 48 -0.65 -5.95 -3.50
N THR A 49 -0.95 -4.78 -2.95
CA THR A 49 -0.21 -4.25 -1.81
C THR A 49 -0.35 -5.17 -0.59
N ALA A 50 -1.56 -5.62 -0.30
CA ALA A 50 -1.80 -6.55 0.81
C ALA A 50 -1.07 -7.87 0.61
N LYS A 51 -1.05 -8.39 -0.61
CA LYS A 51 -0.33 -9.64 -0.91
C LYS A 51 1.18 -9.48 -0.77
N ALA A 52 1.71 -8.35 -1.23
CA ALA A 52 3.14 -8.05 -1.07
C ALA A 52 3.49 -7.88 0.42
N ASP A 53 2.65 -7.19 1.18
CA ASP A 53 2.84 -7.06 2.63
C ASP A 53 2.86 -8.42 3.30
N GLY A 54 1.92 -9.29 2.93
CA GLY A 54 1.86 -10.65 3.46
C GLY A 54 3.12 -11.44 3.17
N ALA A 55 3.62 -11.36 1.94
CA ALA A 55 4.86 -12.04 1.56
C ALA A 55 6.06 -11.53 2.38
N CYS A 56 6.11 -10.22 2.61
CA CYS A 56 7.21 -9.61 3.37
C CYS A 56 7.13 -9.89 4.87
N GLU A 57 5.97 -10.30 5.38
CA GLU A 57 5.80 -10.71 6.78
C GLU A 57 6.11 -12.18 7.01
N CYS A 58 6.30 -12.95 5.96
CA CYS A 58 6.61 -14.37 6.06
C CYS A 58 7.98 -14.62 6.68
N ASP A 59 8.07 -15.68 7.50
CA ASP A 59 9.32 -16.10 8.14
C ASP A 59 10.04 -17.19 7.34
N ASN A 60 9.39 -17.81 6.37
CA ASN A 60 9.96 -18.87 5.57
C ASN A 60 9.50 -18.77 4.12
N PHE A 61 10.24 -19.43 3.23
CA PHE A 61 9.98 -19.41 1.79
C PHE A 61 8.60 -19.98 1.45
N GLU A 62 8.21 -21.06 2.07
CA GLU A 62 6.90 -21.69 1.79
C GLU A 62 5.72 -20.76 2.02
N CYS A 63 5.79 -19.96 3.07
CA CYS A 63 4.75 -18.97 3.37
C CYS A 63 4.54 -18.01 2.20
N THR A 64 5.61 -17.63 1.50
CA THR A 64 5.54 -16.66 0.41
C THR A 64 4.94 -17.24 -0.87
N THR A 65 4.93 -18.56 -1.05
CA THR A 65 4.50 -19.17 -2.31
C THR A 65 3.05 -18.88 -2.65
N ASP A 66 2.18 -18.82 -1.66
CA ASP A 66 0.77 -18.50 -1.88
C ASP A 66 0.59 -17.06 -2.38
N PHE A 67 1.36 -16.13 -1.80
CA PHE A 67 1.31 -14.72 -2.20
C PHE A 67 1.86 -14.53 -3.62
N ILE A 68 2.98 -15.15 -3.93
CA ILE A 68 3.55 -15.10 -5.28
C ILE A 68 2.60 -15.77 -6.28
N GLY A 69 1.98 -16.86 -5.90
CA GLY A 69 0.98 -17.55 -6.71
C GLY A 69 -0.19 -16.66 -7.06
N TRP A 70 -0.63 -15.81 -6.12
CA TRP A 70 -1.69 -14.85 -6.38
C TRP A 70 -1.33 -13.89 -7.52
N PHE A 71 -0.11 -13.35 -7.52
CA PHE A 71 0.34 -12.46 -8.60
C PHE A 71 0.34 -13.17 -9.96
N ASN A 72 0.79 -14.42 -9.99
CA ASN A 72 0.79 -15.21 -11.22
C ASN A 72 -0.64 -15.48 -11.70
N GLU A 73 -1.53 -15.84 -10.78
CA GLU A 73 -2.92 -16.11 -11.11
C GLU A 73 -3.60 -14.88 -11.68
N VAL A 74 -3.39 -13.71 -11.07
CA VAL A 74 -3.95 -12.44 -11.56
C VAL A 74 -3.47 -12.15 -12.98
N SER A 75 -2.20 -12.40 -13.25
CA SER A 75 -1.61 -12.16 -14.58
C SER A 75 -2.27 -13.02 -15.66
N ILE A 76 -2.77 -14.19 -15.28
CA ILE A 76 -3.38 -15.13 -16.23
C ILE A 76 -4.89 -14.94 -16.29
N THR A 77 -5.55 -14.81 -15.15
CA THR A 77 -7.03 -14.83 -15.07
C THR A 77 -7.65 -13.45 -15.09
N ARG A 78 -6.91 -12.42 -14.74
CA ARG A 78 -7.40 -11.04 -14.64
C ARG A 78 -6.63 -10.08 -15.54
N GLU A 79 -6.22 -10.55 -16.68
CA GLU A 79 -5.47 -9.74 -17.65
C GLU A 79 -6.24 -8.48 -18.06
N SER A 80 -7.54 -8.60 -18.29
CA SER A 80 -8.36 -7.45 -18.64
C SER A 80 -8.43 -6.40 -17.53
N ASP A 81 -8.41 -6.83 -16.27
CA ASP A 81 -8.38 -5.92 -15.13
C ASP A 81 -7.04 -5.18 -15.07
N LEU A 82 -5.95 -5.88 -15.37
CA LEU A 82 -4.62 -5.28 -15.44
C LEU A 82 -4.53 -4.24 -16.55
N GLU A 83 -5.08 -4.55 -17.72
CA GLU A 83 -5.13 -3.61 -18.85
C GLU A 83 -5.95 -2.36 -18.49
N ALA A 84 -7.03 -2.55 -17.75
CA ALA A 84 -7.90 -1.46 -17.32
C ALA A 84 -7.23 -0.49 -16.35
N LEU A 85 -6.15 -0.92 -15.66
CA LEU A 85 -5.40 -0.06 -14.76
C LEU A 85 -4.68 1.09 -15.48
N GLY A 86 -4.41 0.94 -16.77
CA GLY A 86 -3.58 1.86 -17.51
C GLY A 86 -2.11 1.72 -17.15
N GLU A 87 -1.28 2.53 -17.77
CA GLU A 87 0.17 2.45 -17.61
C GLU A 87 0.62 2.68 -16.18
N THR A 88 0.10 3.72 -15.53
CA THR A 88 0.47 4.07 -14.16
C THR A 88 0.01 2.99 -13.17
N GLY A 89 -1.21 2.52 -13.30
CA GLY A 89 -1.74 1.49 -12.42
C GLY A 89 -1.03 0.16 -12.61
N TYR A 90 -0.72 -0.19 -13.84
CA TYR A 90 0.02 -1.42 -14.13
C TYR A 90 1.43 -1.37 -13.52
N SER A 91 2.11 -0.21 -13.62
CA SER A 91 3.40 -0.02 -12.95
C SER A 91 3.31 -0.22 -11.44
N ALA A 92 2.27 0.31 -10.83
CA ALA A 92 2.05 0.15 -9.38
C ALA A 92 1.85 -1.33 -9.02
N TYR A 93 1.10 -2.08 -9.84
CA TYR A 93 0.92 -3.51 -9.66
C TYR A 93 2.26 -4.26 -9.76
N LEU A 94 3.05 -3.97 -10.79
CA LEU A 94 4.35 -4.60 -10.97
C LEU A 94 5.29 -4.30 -9.80
N GLU A 95 5.26 -3.09 -9.29
CA GLU A 95 6.07 -2.72 -8.13
C GLU A 95 5.76 -3.61 -6.93
N GLN A 96 4.48 -3.88 -6.67
CA GLN A 96 4.10 -4.77 -5.57
C GLN A 96 4.52 -6.21 -5.84
N SER A 97 4.40 -6.66 -7.07
CA SER A 97 4.84 -7.99 -7.48
C SER A 97 6.34 -8.17 -7.25
N LEU A 98 7.14 -7.19 -7.65
CA LEU A 98 8.59 -7.20 -7.46
C LEU A 98 8.95 -7.16 -5.97
N ARG A 99 8.25 -6.36 -5.19
CA ARG A 99 8.46 -6.29 -3.75
C ARG A 99 8.21 -7.65 -3.09
N ALA A 100 7.14 -8.32 -3.47
CA ALA A 100 6.84 -9.66 -2.97
C ALA A 100 7.93 -10.65 -3.34
N ALA A 101 8.41 -10.59 -4.59
CA ALA A 101 9.49 -11.45 -5.07
C ALA A 101 10.80 -11.20 -4.30
N ASP A 102 11.11 -9.94 -4.03
CA ASP A 102 12.31 -9.58 -3.27
C ASP A 102 12.23 -10.14 -1.84
N CYS A 103 11.07 -10.04 -1.20
CA CYS A 103 10.87 -10.60 0.13
C CYS A 103 10.99 -12.13 0.12
N GLN A 104 10.50 -12.79 -0.93
CA GLN A 104 10.66 -14.23 -1.09
C GLN A 104 12.14 -14.61 -1.26
N ASP A 105 12.86 -13.88 -2.10
CA ASP A 105 14.27 -14.14 -2.35
C ASP A 105 15.12 -14.00 -1.08
N ALA A 106 14.75 -13.08 -0.21
CA ALA A 106 15.45 -12.88 1.05
C ALA A 106 15.34 -14.08 1.99
N LEU A 107 14.38 -14.98 1.73
CA LEU A 107 14.14 -16.17 2.56
C LEU A 107 14.76 -17.45 1.97
N ARG A 108 15.48 -17.36 0.87
CA ARG A 108 16.16 -18.51 0.27
C ARG A 108 17.48 -18.90 0.92
#